data_815239bb19e61d6c5750430853f5406c
#
_entry.id   815239bb19e61d6c5750430853f5406c
#
_cell.length_a   1.000
_cell.length_b   1.000
_cell.length_c   1.000
_cell.angle_alpha   90.00
_cell.angle_beta   90.00
_cell.angle_gamma   90.00
#
_symmetry.space_group_name_H-M   'P 1'
#
loop_
_entity.id
_entity.type
_entity.pdbx_description
1 polymer ?
#
loop_
_entity_poly.entity_id
_entity_poly.type
_entity_poly.pdbx_seq_one_letter_code
_entity_poly.pdbx_strand_id
1 'polypeptide(L)'
;MTAAAPPDGAGPVRDEDAFDIERVAGWLRENATDATGLAGIPTVGQFGGGASNLTYLLRYAASPTFPSGRDLVLRRPPVGTKAKGAHDMRREHDLQAALAPAFPLVPRMVAYCQDEAILGSDFYVMERVEGLILRRDIPPELGLSADATRRLCVTAIDTLADLHAVDVDAAGLSALGRGPGYVARQVAGWSERYRRARTPDVPDAETVMAWLAGHQPPDRGTALIHNDFRFDNLVLDPAEPTRIVGVLDWELATVGDPLMDLGSALAYWVQADDDPVMRRLRRQPTHAPGMLTRAEVVEHYADRAGLEVSTEQWRFYEVFGLFRLAVIAQQIHFRFFHGQTTNPAFAEFGAAVAYLDHRSRSVLGLPEPGEDPERTLNVG
;
A
#
# COMPACT_ATOMS: atom_id res chain seq x y z
N MET A 1 -18.31 16.08 18.38
CA MET A 1 -17.11 15.67 19.16
C MET A 1 -16.74 14.28 18.64
N THR A 2 -15.76 14.18 17.78
CA THR A 2 -15.19 12.89 17.39
C THR A 2 -14.47 12.32 18.60
N ALA A 3 -14.89 11.15 19.07
CA ALA A 3 -14.19 10.42 20.11
C ALA A 3 -12.72 10.22 19.67
N ALA A 4 -11.79 10.46 20.57
CA ALA A 4 -10.37 10.19 20.31
C ALA A 4 -10.25 8.72 19.89
N ALA A 5 -9.48 8.46 18.82
CA ALA A 5 -9.20 7.10 18.40
C ALA A 5 -8.57 6.32 19.59
N PRO A 6 -8.98 5.06 19.80
CA PRO A 6 -8.37 4.25 20.86
C PRO A 6 -6.85 4.16 20.64
N PRO A 7 -6.05 4.07 21.72
CA PRO A 7 -4.58 4.15 21.65
C PRO A 7 -3.93 3.08 20.76
N ASP A 8 -4.64 2.01 20.45
CA ASP A 8 -4.22 0.92 19.57
C ASP A 8 -4.85 0.96 18.18
N GLY A 9 -5.67 1.98 17.89
CA GLY A 9 -6.29 2.19 16.57
C GLY A 9 -7.50 1.30 16.27
N ALA A 10 -7.83 0.34 17.13
CA ALA A 10 -9.00 -0.54 16.98
C ALA A 10 -10.18 0.02 17.78
N GLY A 11 -11.30 0.26 17.10
CA GLY A 11 -12.57 0.67 17.69
C GLY A 11 -13.50 -0.51 17.99
N PRO A 12 -14.75 -0.23 18.43
CA PRO A 12 -15.78 -1.25 18.56
C PRO A 12 -16.03 -1.95 17.22
N VAL A 13 -16.38 -3.23 17.28
CA VAL A 13 -16.80 -4.00 16.09
C VAL A 13 -18.16 -3.45 15.64
N ARG A 14 -18.33 -3.20 14.34
CA ARG A 14 -19.59 -2.79 13.74
C ARG A 14 -20.58 -3.97 13.79
N ASP A 15 -21.86 -3.67 14.00
CA ASP A 15 -22.88 -4.72 14.12
C ASP A 15 -22.94 -5.64 12.89
N GLU A 16 -22.81 -5.05 11.69
CA GLU A 16 -22.81 -5.80 10.43
C GLU A 16 -21.57 -6.68 10.21
N ASP A 17 -20.48 -6.41 10.94
CA ASP A 17 -19.20 -7.12 10.85
C ASP A 17 -18.95 -8.05 12.06
N ALA A 18 -19.90 -8.13 12.98
CA ALA A 18 -19.80 -8.97 14.16
C ALA A 18 -19.76 -10.47 13.80
N PHE A 19 -19.14 -11.26 14.66
CA PHE A 19 -18.99 -12.70 14.50
C PHE A 19 -18.90 -13.43 15.83
N ASP A 20 -19.06 -14.76 15.79
CA ASP A 20 -18.94 -15.63 16.96
C ASP A 20 -17.47 -15.79 17.39
N ILE A 21 -17.06 -14.97 18.37
CA ILE A 21 -15.68 -14.98 18.86
C ILE A 21 -15.33 -16.25 19.65
N GLU A 22 -16.31 -16.89 20.31
CA GLU A 22 -16.08 -18.12 21.05
C GLU A 22 -15.69 -19.26 20.11
N ARG A 23 -16.38 -19.34 18.97
CA ARG A 23 -16.08 -20.31 17.90
C ARG A 23 -14.70 -20.07 17.31
N VAL A 24 -14.37 -18.84 16.98
CA VAL A 24 -13.02 -18.48 16.46
C VAL A 24 -11.94 -18.78 17.47
N ALA A 25 -12.12 -18.42 18.76
CA ALA A 25 -11.16 -18.70 19.81
C ALA A 25 -11.00 -20.22 20.07
N GLY A 26 -12.10 -20.98 19.98
CA GLY A 26 -12.06 -22.44 20.04
C GLY A 26 -11.20 -23.04 18.93
N TRP A 27 -11.50 -22.63 17.69
CA TRP A 27 -10.75 -23.07 16.51
C TRP A 27 -9.26 -22.69 16.58
N LEU A 28 -8.92 -21.46 17.02
CA LEU A 28 -7.54 -20.99 17.14
C LEU A 28 -6.73 -21.85 18.15
N ARG A 29 -7.31 -22.24 19.27
CA ARG A 29 -6.62 -23.11 20.26
C ARG A 29 -6.20 -24.46 19.68
N GLU A 30 -6.94 -24.96 18.69
CA GLU A 30 -6.71 -26.27 18.07
C GLU A 30 -5.80 -26.19 16.83
N ASN A 31 -5.79 -25.03 16.12
CA ASN A 31 -5.21 -24.92 14.80
C ASN A 31 -4.06 -23.89 14.69
N ALA A 32 -3.80 -23.07 15.72
CA ALA A 32 -2.69 -22.12 15.71
C ALA A 32 -1.34 -22.85 15.69
N THR A 33 -0.38 -22.31 14.94
CA THR A 33 1.02 -22.80 14.91
C THR A 33 1.68 -22.73 16.29
N ASP A 34 1.24 -21.81 17.13
CA ASP A 34 1.59 -21.67 18.52
C ASP A 34 0.35 -21.21 19.29
N ALA A 35 -0.26 -22.12 20.06
CA ALA A 35 -1.44 -21.85 20.86
C ALA A 35 -1.12 -21.27 22.27
N THR A 36 0.16 -21.02 22.58
CA THR A 36 0.59 -20.46 23.85
C THR A 36 -0.05 -19.08 24.05
N GLY A 37 -0.68 -18.84 25.21
CA GLY A 37 -1.35 -17.58 25.52
C GLY A 37 -2.71 -17.39 24.85
N LEU A 38 -3.28 -18.40 24.17
CA LEU A 38 -4.61 -18.36 23.56
C LEU A 38 -5.71 -18.95 24.47
N ALA A 39 -5.45 -18.98 25.76
CA ALA A 39 -6.46 -19.44 26.73
C ALA A 39 -7.59 -18.41 26.90
N GLY A 40 -8.83 -18.91 26.99
CA GLY A 40 -10.00 -18.05 27.15
C GLY A 40 -10.54 -17.45 25.84
N ILE A 41 -11.38 -16.44 26.00
CA ILE A 41 -12.00 -15.70 24.90
C ILE A 41 -11.35 -14.32 24.84
N PRO A 42 -10.78 -13.91 23.69
CA PRO A 42 -10.17 -12.59 23.57
C PRO A 42 -11.23 -11.49 23.51
N THR A 43 -10.88 -10.27 23.89
CA THR A 43 -11.65 -9.08 23.52
C THR A 43 -11.37 -8.75 22.05
N VAL A 44 -12.39 -8.24 21.34
CA VAL A 44 -12.30 -7.94 19.92
C VAL A 44 -12.47 -6.45 19.67
N GLY A 45 -11.54 -5.89 18.89
CA GLY A 45 -11.67 -4.57 18.31
C GLY A 45 -11.64 -4.65 16.79
N GLN A 46 -12.14 -3.62 16.09
CA GLN A 46 -12.09 -3.53 14.64
C GLN A 46 -11.27 -2.32 14.20
N PHE A 47 -10.32 -2.52 13.27
CA PHE A 47 -9.59 -1.41 12.66
C PHE A 47 -10.45 -0.70 11.61
N GLY A 48 -10.52 0.64 11.70
CA GLY A 48 -11.39 1.45 10.83
C GLY A 48 -10.83 1.74 9.43
N GLY A 49 -9.63 1.27 9.10
CA GLY A 49 -8.86 1.75 7.94
C GLY A 49 -8.73 0.80 6.74
N GLY A 50 -9.29 -0.39 6.76
CA GLY A 50 -9.21 -1.34 5.65
C GLY A 50 -10.29 -1.10 4.60
N ALA A 51 -9.94 -0.57 3.42
CA ALA A 51 -10.91 -0.40 2.33
C ALA A 51 -11.26 -1.73 1.64
N SER A 52 -10.38 -2.72 1.71
CA SER A 52 -10.47 -3.99 0.98
C SER A 52 -10.88 -5.17 1.87
N ASN A 53 -10.22 -5.34 3.03
CA ASN A 53 -10.44 -6.46 3.94
C ASN A 53 -10.84 -5.97 5.34
N LEU A 54 -11.65 -6.77 6.03
CA LEU A 54 -12.00 -6.51 7.42
C LEU A 54 -10.86 -7.00 8.33
N THR A 55 -10.40 -6.13 9.20
CA THR A 55 -9.25 -6.38 10.07
C THR A 55 -9.66 -6.18 11.53
N TYR A 56 -9.41 -7.18 12.37
CA TYR A 56 -9.80 -7.20 13.77
C TYR A 56 -8.58 -7.42 14.68
N LEU A 57 -8.60 -6.78 15.83
CA LEU A 57 -7.68 -7.02 16.93
C LEU A 57 -8.30 -8.06 17.87
N LEU A 58 -7.61 -9.15 18.10
CA LEU A 58 -7.95 -10.16 19.10
C LEU A 58 -6.97 -10.02 20.28
N ARG A 59 -7.44 -9.53 21.42
CA ARG A 59 -6.62 -9.30 22.59
C ARG A 59 -6.88 -10.37 23.65
N TYR A 60 -5.90 -11.23 23.86
CA TYR A 60 -5.91 -12.23 24.91
C TYR A 60 -5.36 -11.66 26.23
N ALA A 61 -5.94 -12.10 27.34
CA ALA A 61 -5.50 -11.67 28.66
C ALA A 61 -4.06 -12.10 28.98
N ALA A 62 -3.46 -11.42 29.94
CA ALA A 62 -2.13 -11.75 30.44
C ALA A 62 -2.02 -13.23 30.89
N SER A 63 -0.88 -13.83 30.59
CA SER A 63 -0.54 -15.20 30.94
C SER A 63 0.91 -15.27 31.41
N PRO A 64 1.37 -16.38 32.03
CA PRO A 64 2.78 -16.51 32.45
C PRO A 64 3.79 -16.29 31.31
N THR A 65 3.44 -16.72 30.10
CA THR A 65 4.31 -16.56 28.90
C THR A 65 4.15 -15.18 28.25
N PHE A 66 2.97 -14.57 28.37
CA PHE A 66 2.65 -13.24 27.84
C PHE A 66 2.15 -12.34 28.98
N PRO A 67 3.04 -11.74 29.81
CA PRO A 67 2.64 -10.95 30.98
C PRO A 67 1.79 -9.71 30.62
N SER A 68 1.94 -9.16 29.41
CA SER A 68 1.14 -8.03 28.92
C SER A 68 -0.10 -8.47 28.13
N GLY A 69 -0.35 -9.78 28.01
CA GLY A 69 -1.33 -10.34 27.09
C GLY A 69 -0.73 -10.63 25.73
N ARG A 70 -1.53 -11.24 24.83
CA ARG A 70 -1.13 -11.52 23.44
C ARG A 70 -2.14 -10.90 22.49
N ASP A 71 -1.66 -10.01 21.65
CA ASP A 71 -2.47 -9.35 20.63
C ASP A 71 -2.26 -10.04 19.27
N LEU A 72 -3.36 -10.47 18.65
CA LEU A 72 -3.38 -11.03 17.30
C LEU A 72 -4.23 -10.17 16.39
N VAL A 73 -3.96 -10.24 15.10
CA VAL A 73 -4.75 -9.59 14.05
C VAL A 73 -5.40 -10.66 13.19
N LEU A 74 -6.73 -10.62 13.11
CA LEU A 74 -7.52 -11.45 12.19
C LEU A 74 -7.90 -10.63 10.97
N ARG A 75 -7.67 -11.17 9.75
CA ARG A 75 -8.15 -10.58 8.50
C ARG A 75 -9.09 -11.53 7.78
N ARG A 76 -10.20 -10.98 7.29
CA ARG A 76 -11.17 -11.68 6.45
C ARG A 76 -11.68 -10.79 5.31
N PRO A 77 -12.21 -11.36 4.22
CA PRO A 77 -12.87 -10.57 3.19
C PRO A 77 -14.15 -9.91 3.74
N PRO A 78 -14.61 -8.81 3.13
CA PRO A 78 -15.90 -8.21 3.48
C PRO A 78 -17.05 -9.19 3.16
N VAL A 79 -18.14 -9.06 3.91
CA VAL A 79 -19.37 -9.85 3.67
C VAL A 79 -20.01 -9.41 2.35
N GLY A 80 -20.32 -10.35 1.45
CA GLY A 80 -21.00 -10.08 0.17
C GLY A 80 -20.32 -10.71 -1.04
N THR A 81 -20.67 -10.22 -2.24
CA THR A 81 -20.22 -10.79 -3.52
C THR A 81 -18.71 -10.61 -3.70
N LYS A 82 -17.97 -11.72 -3.70
CA LYS A 82 -16.52 -11.73 -3.97
C LYS A 82 -16.26 -11.48 -5.45
N ALA A 83 -15.55 -10.43 -5.81
CA ALA A 83 -14.96 -10.33 -7.15
C ALA A 83 -13.90 -11.44 -7.29
N LYS A 84 -13.90 -12.19 -8.40
CA LYS A 84 -12.91 -13.25 -8.65
C LYS A 84 -11.49 -12.68 -8.57
N GLY A 85 -10.67 -13.22 -7.64
CA GLY A 85 -9.27 -12.84 -7.45
C GLY A 85 -9.01 -11.60 -6.58
N ALA A 86 -10.05 -10.92 -6.07
CA ALA A 86 -9.93 -9.95 -4.99
C ALA A 86 -10.10 -10.67 -3.64
N HIS A 87 -9.36 -10.20 -2.62
CA HIS A 87 -9.49 -10.72 -1.24
C HIS A 87 -9.13 -12.20 -1.07
N ASP A 88 -8.04 -12.66 -1.69
CA ASP A 88 -7.52 -14.02 -1.56
C ASP A 88 -6.71 -14.14 -0.25
N MET A 89 -7.40 -14.52 0.83
CA MET A 89 -6.80 -14.65 2.17
C MET A 89 -5.69 -15.72 2.20
N ARG A 90 -5.86 -16.79 1.41
CA ARG A 90 -4.85 -17.84 1.32
C ARG A 90 -3.56 -17.33 0.71
N ARG A 91 -3.68 -16.59 -0.38
CA ARG A 91 -2.53 -16.00 -1.07
C ARG A 91 -1.77 -15.02 -0.15
N GLU A 92 -2.51 -14.16 0.58
CA GLU A 92 -1.89 -13.23 1.54
C GLU A 92 -1.18 -13.97 2.67
N HIS A 93 -1.83 -15.00 3.26
CA HIS A 93 -1.23 -15.82 4.30
C HIS A 93 0.03 -16.54 3.80
N ASP A 94 -0.09 -17.28 2.70
CA ASP A 94 0.99 -18.14 2.18
C ASP A 94 2.21 -17.30 1.74
N LEU A 95 1.97 -16.11 1.14
CA LEU A 95 3.04 -15.17 0.81
C LEU A 95 3.81 -14.74 2.06
N GLN A 96 3.11 -14.25 3.08
CA GLN A 96 3.77 -13.75 4.29
C GLN A 96 4.48 -14.89 5.06
N ALA A 97 3.88 -16.07 5.14
CA ALA A 97 4.49 -17.23 5.76
C ALA A 97 5.80 -17.64 5.05
N ALA A 98 5.80 -17.65 3.73
CA ALA A 98 6.96 -18.01 2.92
C ALA A 98 8.05 -16.92 2.97
N LEU A 99 7.66 -15.64 3.04
CA LEU A 99 8.57 -14.50 3.06
C LEU A 99 9.30 -14.32 4.40
N ALA A 100 8.66 -14.67 5.52
CA ALA A 100 9.15 -14.37 6.87
C ALA A 100 10.62 -14.81 7.16
N PRO A 101 11.14 -15.96 6.65
CA PRO A 101 12.52 -16.33 6.88
C PRO A 101 13.55 -15.43 6.18
N ALA A 102 13.19 -14.85 5.02
CA ALA A 102 14.07 -14.01 4.21
C ALA A 102 13.89 -12.51 4.51
N PHE A 103 12.68 -12.10 4.95
CA PHE A 103 12.34 -10.72 5.26
C PHE A 103 11.50 -10.67 6.56
N PRO A 104 12.15 -10.63 7.73
CA PRO A 104 11.48 -10.79 9.03
C PRO A 104 10.59 -9.62 9.46
N LEU A 105 10.46 -8.58 8.63
CA LEU A 105 9.57 -7.43 8.86
C LEU A 105 8.11 -7.72 8.49
N VAL A 106 7.79 -8.91 7.95
CA VAL A 106 6.39 -9.33 7.77
C VAL A 106 5.78 -9.78 9.09
N PRO A 107 4.46 -9.56 9.31
CA PRO A 107 3.76 -10.15 10.45
C PRO A 107 3.89 -11.68 10.45
N ARG A 108 4.15 -12.28 11.61
CA ARG A 108 4.25 -13.74 11.75
C ARG A 108 2.86 -14.37 11.64
N MET A 109 2.69 -15.32 10.72
CA MET A 109 1.44 -16.04 10.57
C MET A 109 1.20 -17.01 11.73
N VAL A 110 -0.04 -17.01 12.25
CA VAL A 110 -0.48 -17.84 13.38
C VAL A 110 -1.39 -18.97 12.89
N ALA A 111 -2.35 -18.67 12.02
CA ALA A 111 -3.28 -19.67 11.51
C ALA A 111 -3.95 -19.19 10.20
N TYR A 112 -4.37 -20.14 9.35
CA TYR A 112 -5.25 -19.91 8.21
C TYR A 112 -6.42 -20.88 8.26
N CYS A 113 -7.64 -20.37 8.13
CA CYS A 113 -8.88 -21.13 8.16
C CYS A 113 -9.59 -21.07 6.81
N GLN A 114 -9.89 -22.26 6.24
CA GLN A 114 -10.72 -22.40 5.04
C GLN A 114 -12.18 -22.76 5.35
N ASP A 115 -12.44 -23.14 6.59
CA ASP A 115 -13.78 -23.59 7.00
C ASP A 115 -14.70 -22.39 7.18
N GLU A 116 -15.56 -22.15 6.21
CA GLU A 116 -16.56 -21.09 6.25
C GLU A 116 -17.55 -21.28 7.43
N ALA A 117 -17.68 -22.49 8.00
CA ALA A 117 -18.55 -22.69 9.16
C ALA A 117 -18.04 -21.97 10.42
N ILE A 118 -16.77 -21.61 10.48
CA ILE A 118 -16.17 -20.91 11.62
C ILE A 118 -16.54 -19.41 11.63
N LEU A 119 -16.41 -18.72 10.47
CA LEU A 119 -16.54 -17.27 10.38
C LEU A 119 -17.39 -16.77 9.19
N GLY A 120 -17.96 -17.68 8.39
CA GLY A 120 -18.71 -17.35 7.17
C GLY A 120 -17.84 -17.07 5.95
N SER A 121 -16.53 -17.12 6.08
CA SER A 121 -15.54 -16.98 5.01
C SER A 121 -14.20 -17.55 5.46
N ASP A 122 -13.29 -17.77 4.51
CA ASP A 122 -11.88 -17.96 4.85
C ASP A 122 -11.30 -16.73 5.57
N PHE A 123 -10.32 -16.96 6.43
CA PHE A 123 -9.61 -15.92 7.17
C PHE A 123 -8.21 -16.37 7.56
N TYR A 124 -7.37 -15.42 7.90
CA TYR A 124 -6.10 -15.74 8.54
C TYR A 124 -5.86 -14.89 9.79
N VAL A 125 -4.99 -15.40 10.65
CA VAL A 125 -4.57 -14.74 11.87
C VAL A 125 -3.06 -14.62 11.90
N MET A 126 -2.58 -13.46 12.30
CA MET A 126 -1.16 -13.13 12.41
C MET A 126 -0.87 -12.46 13.75
N GLU A 127 0.39 -12.45 14.16
CA GLU A 127 0.82 -11.64 15.30
C GLU A 127 0.59 -10.16 15.00
N ARG A 128 0.19 -9.40 15.99
CA ARG A 128 0.19 -7.95 15.89
C ARG A 128 1.64 -7.45 15.95
N VAL A 129 2.05 -6.70 14.98
CA VAL A 129 3.29 -5.93 15.04
C VAL A 129 3.00 -4.67 15.85
N GLU A 130 3.56 -4.59 17.05
CA GLU A 130 3.41 -3.43 17.92
C GLU A 130 4.34 -2.31 17.49
N GLY A 131 3.83 -1.08 17.46
CA GLY A 131 4.63 0.08 17.10
C GLY A 131 3.82 1.29 16.66
N LEU A 132 4.52 2.27 16.11
CA LEU A 132 3.97 3.53 15.64
C LEU A 132 3.80 3.47 14.12
N ILE A 133 2.65 3.94 13.63
CA ILE A 133 2.38 4.08 12.19
C ILE A 133 2.21 5.57 11.89
N LEU A 134 3.09 6.10 11.06
CA LEU A 134 2.97 7.48 10.62
C LEU A 134 1.87 7.60 9.58
N ARG A 135 0.98 8.56 9.81
CA ARG A 135 -0.08 8.93 8.87
C ARG A 135 0.35 10.19 8.12
N ARG A 136 -0.53 11.15 7.99
CA ARG A 136 -0.33 12.37 7.24
C ARG A 136 0.85 13.23 7.72
N ASP A 137 1.08 13.26 9.03
CA ASP A 137 2.09 14.08 9.68
C ASP A 137 2.91 13.24 10.66
N ILE A 138 4.14 13.69 10.97
CA ILE A 138 4.91 13.16 12.08
C ILE A 138 4.35 13.78 13.35
N PRO A 139 3.86 12.96 14.32
CA PRO A 139 3.39 13.49 15.60
C PRO A 139 4.46 14.30 16.31
N PRO A 140 4.18 15.55 16.73
CA PRO A 140 5.17 16.40 17.39
C PRO A 140 5.80 15.78 18.65
N GLU A 141 5.04 14.93 19.35
CA GLU A 141 5.46 14.21 20.56
C GLU A 141 6.60 13.22 20.32
N LEU A 142 6.84 12.81 19.07
CA LEU A 142 8.00 11.98 18.72
C LEU A 142 9.31 12.77 18.72
N GLY A 143 9.25 14.11 18.68
CA GLY A 143 10.43 14.98 18.79
C GLY A 143 11.50 14.73 17.74
N LEU A 144 11.15 14.19 16.55
CA LEU A 144 12.12 13.88 15.51
C LEU A 144 12.75 15.17 14.93
N SER A 145 14.07 15.31 15.05
CA SER A 145 14.82 16.33 14.34
C SER A 145 14.84 16.06 12.83
N ALA A 146 15.21 17.07 12.03
CA ALA A 146 15.38 16.87 10.58
C ALA A 146 16.36 15.74 10.24
N ASP A 147 17.45 15.61 11.00
CA ASP A 147 18.43 14.54 10.81
C ASP A 147 17.85 13.16 11.17
N ALA A 148 17.05 13.08 12.22
CA ALA A 148 16.35 11.83 12.57
C ALA A 148 15.29 11.47 11.53
N THR A 149 14.56 12.46 11.01
CA THR A 149 13.59 12.28 9.92
C THR A 149 14.29 11.82 8.63
N ARG A 150 15.49 12.37 8.33
CA ARG A 150 16.28 11.91 7.18
C ARG A 150 16.71 10.45 7.36
N ARG A 151 17.19 10.05 8.54
CA ARG A 151 17.53 8.65 8.82
C ARG A 151 16.32 7.73 8.67
N LEU A 152 15.16 8.12 9.20
CA LEU A 152 13.93 7.37 9.03
C LEU A 152 13.58 7.17 7.55
N CYS A 153 13.69 8.24 6.75
CA CYS A 153 13.42 8.18 5.32
C CYS A 153 14.37 7.22 4.60
N VAL A 154 15.68 7.32 4.88
CA VAL A 154 16.71 6.41 4.35
C VAL A 154 16.38 4.96 4.75
N THR A 155 16.10 4.69 6.03
CA THR A 155 15.71 3.36 6.51
C THR A 155 14.49 2.81 5.77
N ALA A 156 13.49 3.65 5.45
CA ALA A 156 12.32 3.20 4.70
C ALA A 156 12.70 2.78 3.27
N ILE A 157 13.56 3.52 2.60
CA ILE A 157 13.99 3.18 1.24
C ILE A 157 14.93 1.96 1.24
N ASP A 158 15.82 1.84 2.24
CA ASP A 158 16.63 0.63 2.42
C ASP A 158 15.75 -0.61 2.65
N THR A 159 14.68 -0.48 3.44
CA THR A 159 13.70 -1.56 3.68
C THR A 159 13.02 -2.00 2.38
N LEU A 160 12.67 -1.07 1.49
CA LEU A 160 12.12 -1.42 0.18
C LEU A 160 13.17 -2.11 -0.71
N ALA A 161 14.40 -1.63 -0.71
CA ALA A 161 15.50 -2.25 -1.46
C ALA A 161 15.80 -3.67 -0.95
N ASP A 162 15.80 -3.88 0.35
CA ASP A 162 15.98 -5.20 0.98
C ASP A 162 14.85 -6.17 0.62
N LEU A 163 13.60 -5.69 0.55
CA LEU A 163 12.48 -6.48 0.05
C LEU A 163 12.69 -6.90 -1.41
N HIS A 164 13.11 -5.98 -2.26
CA HIS A 164 13.35 -6.26 -3.67
C HIS A 164 14.58 -7.16 -3.91
N ALA A 165 15.49 -7.23 -2.95
CA ALA A 165 16.66 -8.11 -2.98
C ALA A 165 16.37 -9.55 -2.53
N VAL A 166 15.15 -9.85 -2.03
CA VAL A 166 14.78 -11.21 -1.63
C VAL A 166 14.85 -12.15 -2.83
N ASP A 167 15.57 -13.27 -2.67
CA ASP A 167 15.56 -14.35 -3.65
C ASP A 167 14.18 -15.03 -3.65
N VAL A 168 13.37 -14.70 -4.66
CA VAL A 168 12.00 -15.18 -4.79
C VAL A 168 11.91 -16.69 -5.04
N ASP A 169 12.94 -17.28 -5.66
CA ASP A 169 12.99 -18.73 -5.90
C ASP A 169 13.33 -19.48 -4.61
N ALA A 170 14.35 -19.03 -3.89
CA ALA A 170 14.73 -19.60 -2.60
C ALA A 170 13.62 -19.43 -1.54
N ALA A 171 12.85 -18.34 -1.60
CA ALA A 171 11.69 -18.10 -0.73
C ALA A 171 10.43 -18.87 -1.16
N GLY A 172 10.45 -19.59 -2.30
CA GLY A 172 9.30 -20.32 -2.81
C GLY A 172 8.17 -19.42 -3.35
N LEU A 173 8.47 -18.17 -3.72
CA LEU A 173 7.50 -17.16 -4.11
C LEU A 173 7.37 -16.96 -5.63
N SER A 174 8.13 -17.67 -6.45
CA SER A 174 8.16 -17.51 -7.91
C SER A 174 6.80 -17.67 -8.57
N ALA A 175 5.93 -18.53 -8.02
CA ALA A 175 4.56 -18.76 -8.50
C ALA A 175 3.62 -17.54 -8.37
N LEU A 176 4.01 -16.51 -7.60
CA LEU A 176 3.26 -15.24 -7.52
C LEU A 176 3.42 -14.42 -8.80
N GLY A 177 4.50 -14.63 -9.55
CA GLY A 177 4.77 -13.98 -10.82
C GLY A 177 4.08 -14.66 -12.00
N ARG A 178 3.89 -13.90 -13.08
CA ARG A 178 3.39 -14.41 -14.36
C ARG A 178 4.50 -14.48 -15.43
N GLY A 179 5.76 -14.54 -15.00
CA GLY A 179 6.91 -14.53 -15.89
C GLY A 179 7.15 -13.18 -16.59
N PRO A 180 7.98 -13.16 -17.65
CA PRO A 180 8.37 -11.97 -18.40
C PRO A 180 7.19 -11.14 -18.92
N GLY A 181 7.41 -9.87 -19.23
CA GLY A 181 6.40 -8.94 -19.73
C GLY A 181 5.57 -8.29 -18.63
N TYR A 182 6.09 -8.20 -17.40
CA TYR A 182 5.37 -7.54 -16.29
C TYR A 182 5.01 -6.09 -16.64
N VAL A 183 5.98 -5.28 -17.10
CA VAL A 183 5.77 -3.87 -17.45
C VAL A 183 4.64 -3.72 -18.48
N ALA A 184 4.69 -4.48 -19.57
CA ALA A 184 3.70 -4.42 -20.63
C ALA A 184 2.29 -4.78 -20.13
N ARG A 185 2.18 -5.84 -19.31
CA ARG A 185 0.90 -6.24 -18.73
C ARG A 185 0.34 -5.17 -17.78
N GLN A 186 1.19 -4.50 -17.00
CA GLN A 186 0.74 -3.43 -16.11
C GLN A 186 0.25 -2.22 -16.89
N VAL A 187 1.01 -1.74 -17.87
CA VAL A 187 0.59 -0.61 -18.72
C VAL A 187 -0.74 -0.91 -19.40
N ALA A 188 -0.87 -2.05 -20.05
CA ALA A 188 -2.12 -2.45 -20.73
C ALA A 188 -3.29 -2.57 -19.75
N GLY A 189 -3.07 -3.25 -18.60
CA GLY A 189 -4.12 -3.50 -17.62
C GLY A 189 -4.62 -2.23 -16.93
N TRP A 190 -3.72 -1.29 -16.59
CA TRP A 190 -4.11 -0.01 -15.99
C TRP A 190 -4.79 0.91 -17.01
N SER A 191 -4.34 0.93 -18.28
CA SER A 191 -5.00 1.67 -19.36
C SER A 191 -6.42 1.18 -19.60
N GLU A 192 -6.63 -0.14 -19.60
CA GLU A 192 -7.98 -0.71 -19.73
C GLU A 192 -8.88 -0.37 -18.54
N ARG A 193 -8.35 -0.42 -17.30
CA ARG A 193 -9.10 -0.01 -16.10
C ARG A 193 -9.50 1.45 -16.16
N TYR A 194 -8.61 2.34 -16.62
CA TYR A 194 -8.94 3.75 -16.79
C TYR A 194 -10.10 3.94 -17.76
N ARG A 195 -10.00 3.38 -18.98
CA ARG A 195 -11.05 3.48 -20.00
C ARG A 195 -12.40 2.97 -19.50
N ARG A 196 -12.41 1.86 -18.77
CA ARG A 196 -13.65 1.30 -18.19
C ARG A 196 -14.26 2.14 -17.08
N ALA A 197 -13.43 2.83 -16.31
CA ALA A 197 -13.88 3.64 -15.18
C ALA A 197 -14.04 5.13 -15.55
N ARG A 198 -13.68 5.54 -16.77
CA ARG A 198 -13.72 6.94 -17.17
C ARG A 198 -15.15 7.51 -17.09
N THR A 199 -15.26 8.71 -16.52
CA THR A 199 -16.50 9.52 -16.50
C THR A 199 -16.34 10.72 -17.45
N PRO A 200 -17.43 11.35 -17.95
CA PRO A 200 -17.34 12.44 -18.91
C PRO A 200 -16.65 13.71 -18.41
N ASP A 201 -16.54 13.88 -17.11
CA ASP A 201 -16.01 15.06 -16.42
C ASP A 201 -14.50 14.98 -16.13
N VAL A 202 -13.81 13.91 -16.59
CA VAL A 202 -12.36 13.74 -16.42
C VAL A 202 -11.64 13.64 -17.78
N PRO A 203 -10.32 13.95 -17.86
CA PRO A 203 -9.52 13.76 -19.06
C PRO A 203 -9.61 12.34 -19.61
N ASP A 204 -9.32 12.15 -20.90
CA ASP A 204 -9.27 10.80 -21.50
C ASP A 204 -7.95 10.07 -21.23
N ALA A 205 -6.89 10.80 -20.88
CA ALA A 205 -5.53 10.31 -20.61
C ALA A 205 -4.92 9.47 -21.76
N GLU A 206 -5.52 9.49 -22.97
CA GLU A 206 -5.07 8.65 -24.10
C GLU A 206 -3.63 8.98 -24.52
N THR A 207 -3.24 10.28 -24.48
CA THR A 207 -1.86 10.68 -24.80
C THR A 207 -0.85 10.09 -23.81
N VAL A 208 -1.14 10.11 -22.52
CA VAL A 208 -0.28 9.51 -21.48
C VAL A 208 -0.24 7.99 -21.64
N MET A 209 -1.37 7.34 -21.87
CA MET A 209 -1.45 5.91 -22.12
C MET A 209 -0.66 5.48 -23.38
N ALA A 210 -0.79 6.22 -24.46
CA ALA A 210 -0.03 5.96 -25.71
C ALA A 210 1.47 6.13 -25.48
N TRP A 211 1.87 7.17 -24.74
CA TRP A 211 3.28 7.37 -24.42
C TRP A 211 3.84 6.21 -23.59
N LEU A 212 3.14 5.81 -22.52
CA LEU A 212 3.52 4.66 -21.68
C LEU A 212 3.62 3.37 -22.50
N ALA A 213 2.70 3.14 -23.44
CA ALA A 213 2.74 1.97 -24.31
C ALA A 213 3.94 1.96 -25.26
N GLY A 214 4.36 3.14 -25.75
CA GLY A 214 5.46 3.29 -26.69
C GLY A 214 6.87 3.39 -26.07
N HIS A 215 6.98 3.62 -24.75
CA HIS A 215 8.27 3.88 -24.08
C HIS A 215 8.56 2.88 -22.95
N GLN A 216 8.05 1.66 -23.08
CA GLN A 216 8.27 0.63 -22.06
C GLN A 216 9.76 0.25 -21.97
N PRO A 217 10.38 0.32 -20.78
CA PRO A 217 11.70 -0.24 -20.59
C PRO A 217 11.65 -1.77 -20.70
N PRO A 218 12.76 -2.44 -21.01
CA PRO A 218 12.86 -3.88 -20.86
C PRO A 218 12.64 -4.25 -19.38
N ASP A 219 12.01 -5.40 -19.12
CA ASP A 219 11.85 -5.92 -17.76
C ASP A 219 13.22 -6.03 -17.08
N ARG A 220 13.38 -5.40 -15.92
CA ARG A 220 14.65 -5.38 -15.15
C ARG A 220 14.76 -6.52 -14.13
N GLY A 221 14.10 -7.64 -14.38
CA GLY A 221 14.13 -8.78 -13.47
C GLY A 221 12.83 -8.99 -12.70
N THR A 222 12.92 -9.95 -11.80
CA THR A 222 11.78 -10.42 -11.02
C THR A 222 12.09 -10.23 -9.54
N ALA A 223 11.66 -9.13 -8.96
CA ALA A 223 11.73 -8.88 -7.52
C ALA A 223 10.38 -9.18 -6.87
N LEU A 224 10.38 -9.50 -5.59
CA LEU A 224 9.17 -9.42 -4.78
C LEU A 224 8.87 -7.94 -4.55
N ILE A 225 7.72 -7.48 -5.02
CA ILE A 225 7.29 -6.08 -4.93
C ILE A 225 6.03 -5.97 -4.06
N HIS A 226 5.95 -4.86 -3.30
CA HIS A 226 4.84 -4.61 -2.38
C HIS A 226 3.61 -4.01 -3.08
N ASN A 227 3.82 -3.14 -4.07
CA ASN A 227 2.80 -2.38 -4.79
C ASN A 227 2.00 -1.34 -3.98
N ASP A 228 2.23 -1.23 -2.68
CA ASP A 228 1.64 -0.19 -1.82
C ASP A 228 2.61 0.18 -0.67
N PHE A 229 3.90 0.32 -0.99
CA PHE A 229 4.93 0.65 -0.01
C PHE A 229 4.84 2.13 0.37
N ARG A 230 4.37 2.40 1.60
CA ARG A 230 4.13 3.75 2.11
C ARG A 230 4.33 3.79 3.63
N PHE A 231 4.58 4.98 4.19
CA PHE A 231 4.77 5.15 5.63
C PHE A 231 3.58 4.68 6.46
N ASP A 232 2.36 4.74 5.95
CA ASP A 232 1.17 4.25 6.65
C ASP A 232 1.05 2.71 6.65
N ASN A 233 1.94 2.02 5.93
CA ASN A 233 2.13 0.56 5.96
C ASN A 233 3.43 0.15 6.68
N LEU A 234 4.19 1.10 7.26
CA LEU A 234 5.39 0.82 8.03
C LEU A 234 5.12 0.98 9.53
N VAL A 235 5.56 0.01 10.31
CA VAL A 235 5.50 0.05 11.77
C VAL A 235 6.87 0.42 12.32
N LEU A 236 6.92 1.50 13.08
CA LEU A 236 8.15 2.02 13.69
C LEU A 236 8.25 1.57 15.15
N ASP A 237 9.47 1.35 15.62
CA ASP A 237 9.75 1.08 17.02
C ASP A 237 9.39 2.30 17.89
N PRO A 238 8.58 2.16 18.92
CA PRO A 238 8.23 3.28 19.80
C PRO A 238 9.42 3.85 20.58
N ALA A 239 10.42 3.02 20.88
CA ALA A 239 11.63 3.44 21.60
C ALA A 239 12.69 4.06 20.68
N GLU A 240 12.69 3.65 19.39
CA GLU A 240 13.58 4.16 18.36
C GLU A 240 12.80 4.40 17.06
N PRO A 241 12.09 5.56 16.93
CA PRO A 241 11.17 5.82 15.81
C PRO A 241 11.84 5.94 14.42
N THR A 242 13.14 5.76 14.32
CA THR A 242 13.89 5.63 13.06
C THR A 242 14.08 4.18 12.62
N ARG A 243 13.72 3.22 13.47
CA ARG A 243 13.79 1.78 13.19
C ARG A 243 12.43 1.26 12.75
N ILE A 244 12.38 0.57 11.62
CA ILE A 244 11.20 -0.14 11.12
C ILE A 244 11.20 -1.54 11.73
N VAL A 245 10.06 -1.93 12.30
CA VAL A 245 9.85 -3.25 12.94
C VAL A 245 8.79 -4.08 12.23
N GLY A 246 8.10 -3.49 11.23
CA GLY A 246 7.14 -4.24 10.43
C GLY A 246 6.72 -3.51 9.16
N VAL A 247 6.38 -4.31 8.15
CA VAL A 247 5.75 -3.88 6.89
C VAL A 247 4.40 -4.58 6.79
N LEU A 248 3.34 -3.81 6.58
CA LEU A 248 1.95 -4.25 6.59
C LEU A 248 1.34 -4.16 5.20
N ASP A 249 0.18 -4.80 5.03
CA ASP A 249 -0.70 -4.71 3.86
C ASP A 249 -0.15 -5.33 2.57
N TRP A 250 0.04 -6.63 2.62
CA TRP A 250 0.63 -7.45 1.56
C TRP A 250 -0.35 -7.89 0.46
N GLU A 251 -1.58 -7.37 0.46
CA GLU A 251 -2.64 -7.81 -0.46
C GLU A 251 -2.29 -7.58 -1.95
N LEU A 252 -1.51 -6.54 -2.26
CA LEU A 252 -1.08 -6.19 -3.61
C LEU A 252 0.30 -6.76 -3.99
N ALA A 253 1.00 -7.39 -3.05
CA ALA A 253 2.35 -7.89 -3.30
C ALA A 253 2.37 -8.98 -4.37
N THR A 254 3.39 -8.97 -5.21
CA THR A 254 3.59 -9.94 -6.30
C THR A 254 5.06 -9.98 -6.72
N VAL A 255 5.38 -10.82 -7.69
CA VAL A 255 6.69 -10.78 -8.35
C VAL A 255 6.59 -9.90 -9.59
N GLY A 256 7.45 -8.87 -9.67
CA GLY A 256 7.40 -7.86 -10.73
C GLY A 256 8.67 -7.02 -10.85
N ASP A 257 8.55 -5.88 -11.52
CA ASP A 257 9.65 -4.93 -11.72
C ASP A 257 9.79 -3.99 -10.50
N PRO A 258 10.96 -3.96 -9.83
CA PRO A 258 11.17 -3.18 -8.62
C PRO A 258 11.06 -1.66 -8.83
N LEU A 259 11.42 -1.14 -10.02
CA LEU A 259 11.29 0.29 -10.29
C LEU A 259 9.82 0.71 -10.53
N MET A 260 8.94 -0.21 -10.97
CA MET A 260 7.51 0.06 -11.00
C MET A 260 6.91 0.16 -9.59
N ASP A 261 7.43 -0.61 -8.62
CA ASP A 261 7.04 -0.48 -7.22
C ASP A 261 7.50 0.85 -6.63
N LEU A 262 8.78 1.21 -6.83
CA LEU A 262 9.32 2.50 -6.41
C LEU A 262 8.54 3.67 -7.03
N GLY A 263 8.25 3.63 -8.34
CA GLY A 263 7.46 4.65 -9.03
C GLY A 263 6.04 4.77 -8.47
N SER A 264 5.43 3.63 -8.13
CA SER A 264 4.12 3.59 -7.47
C SER A 264 4.15 4.20 -6.06
N ALA A 265 5.20 3.93 -5.28
CA ALA A 265 5.41 4.53 -3.95
C ALA A 265 5.62 6.05 -4.05
N LEU A 266 6.44 6.51 -5.02
CA LEU A 266 6.75 7.92 -5.21
C LEU A 266 5.59 8.75 -5.80
N ALA A 267 4.60 8.13 -6.42
CA ALA A 267 3.38 8.83 -6.83
C ALA A 267 2.59 9.41 -5.64
N TYR A 268 2.71 8.80 -4.45
CA TYR A 268 2.15 9.31 -3.19
C TYR A 268 3.10 10.24 -2.42
N TRP A 269 4.32 10.45 -2.92
CA TRP A 269 5.36 11.22 -2.24
C TRP A 269 5.19 12.70 -2.50
N VAL A 270 4.73 13.42 -1.50
CA VAL A 270 4.54 14.88 -1.55
C VAL A 270 5.75 15.55 -0.89
N GLN A 271 6.45 16.41 -1.63
CA GLN A 271 7.58 17.19 -1.15
C GLN A 271 7.13 18.53 -0.54
N ALA A 272 8.01 19.15 0.23
CA ALA A 272 7.73 20.45 0.86
C ALA A 272 7.50 21.57 -0.17
N ASP A 273 8.18 21.51 -1.31
CA ASP A 273 8.15 22.47 -2.41
C ASP A 273 7.15 22.13 -3.53
N ASP A 274 6.39 21.02 -3.39
CA ASP A 274 5.32 20.71 -4.33
C ASP A 274 4.25 21.83 -4.34
N ASP A 275 3.56 21.95 -5.44
CA ASP A 275 2.48 22.92 -5.62
C ASP A 275 1.33 22.72 -4.61
N PRO A 276 0.44 23.72 -4.42
CA PRO A 276 -0.63 23.64 -3.43
C PRO A 276 -1.62 22.50 -3.66
N VAL A 277 -1.81 22.04 -4.90
CA VAL A 277 -2.73 20.94 -5.21
C VAL A 277 -2.14 19.62 -4.71
N MET A 278 -0.88 19.33 -5.09
CA MET A 278 -0.19 18.14 -4.62
C MET A 278 -0.11 18.08 -3.09
N ARG A 279 0.17 19.22 -2.43
CA ARG A 279 0.20 19.29 -0.97
C ARG A 279 -1.16 18.99 -0.32
N ARG A 280 -2.29 19.29 -0.96
CA ARG A 280 -3.63 18.89 -0.48
C ARG A 280 -3.86 17.39 -0.59
N LEU A 281 -3.30 16.73 -1.60
CA LEU A 281 -3.42 15.29 -1.82
C LEU A 281 -2.58 14.45 -0.85
N ARG A 282 -1.75 15.08 -0.03
CA ARG A 282 -0.83 14.44 0.89
C ARG A 282 -1.52 13.48 1.88
N ARG A 283 -0.98 12.27 1.96
CA ARG A 283 -1.43 11.20 2.87
C ARG A 283 -0.35 10.69 3.80
N GLN A 284 0.90 11.07 3.57
CA GLN A 284 2.11 10.65 4.28
C GLN A 284 2.92 11.87 4.72
N PRO A 285 3.85 11.75 5.69
CA PRO A 285 4.63 12.87 6.21
C PRO A 285 5.84 13.25 5.32
N THR A 286 5.85 12.90 4.05
CA THR A 286 6.99 13.00 3.13
C THR A 286 7.42 14.44 2.79
N HIS A 287 6.65 15.44 3.24
CA HIS A 287 6.97 16.87 3.16
C HIS A 287 7.73 17.40 4.39
N ALA A 288 7.86 16.57 5.45
CA ALA A 288 8.45 17.01 6.71
C ALA A 288 9.94 17.37 6.54
N PRO A 289 10.46 18.34 7.33
CA PRO A 289 11.88 18.67 7.30
C PRO A 289 12.77 17.45 7.52
N GLY A 290 13.73 17.23 6.62
CA GLY A 290 14.62 16.07 6.63
C GLY A 290 14.19 14.92 5.72
N MET A 291 12.93 14.84 5.28
CA MET A 291 12.53 13.86 4.28
C MET A 291 13.28 14.08 2.97
N LEU A 292 13.63 12.97 2.29
CA LEU A 292 14.27 13.00 0.98
C LEU A 292 13.31 13.54 -0.08
N THR A 293 13.84 14.27 -1.04
CA THR A 293 13.14 14.59 -2.28
C THR A 293 12.94 13.32 -3.11
N ARG A 294 12.00 13.32 -4.07
CA ARG A 294 11.82 12.19 -5.00
C ARG A 294 13.10 11.84 -5.75
N ALA A 295 13.88 12.84 -6.15
CA ALA A 295 15.17 12.64 -6.82
C ALA A 295 16.19 11.95 -5.90
N GLU A 296 16.34 12.43 -4.64
CA GLU A 296 17.21 11.80 -3.65
C GLU A 296 16.77 10.38 -3.30
N VAL A 297 15.45 10.09 -3.27
CA VAL A 297 14.94 8.73 -3.06
C VAL A 297 15.37 7.80 -4.19
N VAL A 298 15.23 8.25 -5.45
CA VAL A 298 15.63 7.46 -6.63
C VAL A 298 17.13 7.19 -6.64
N GLU A 299 17.93 8.22 -6.37
CA GLU A 299 19.39 8.11 -6.29
C GLU A 299 19.80 7.12 -5.19
N HIS A 300 19.28 7.31 -3.97
CA HIS A 300 19.59 6.43 -2.84
C HIS A 300 19.16 4.97 -3.10
N TYR A 301 17.96 4.77 -3.66
CA TYR A 301 17.48 3.43 -4.00
C TYR A 301 18.37 2.79 -5.07
N ALA A 302 18.73 3.52 -6.12
CA ALA A 302 19.57 3.02 -7.21
C ALA A 302 20.94 2.60 -6.69
N ASP A 303 21.57 3.44 -5.86
CA ASP A 303 22.85 3.14 -5.20
C ASP A 303 22.75 1.87 -4.32
N ARG A 304 21.70 1.79 -3.48
CA ARG A 304 21.49 0.66 -2.56
C ARG A 304 21.24 -0.65 -3.30
N ALA A 305 20.51 -0.58 -4.43
CA ALA A 305 20.17 -1.75 -5.26
C ALA A 305 21.26 -2.09 -6.31
N GLY A 306 22.31 -1.28 -6.44
CA GLY A 306 23.35 -1.46 -7.45
C GLY A 306 22.83 -1.27 -8.88
N LEU A 307 21.87 -0.37 -9.08
CA LEU A 307 21.23 -0.11 -10.37
C LEU A 307 21.71 1.22 -10.96
N GLU A 308 21.92 1.22 -12.27
CA GLU A 308 22.03 2.48 -13.03
C GLU A 308 20.66 2.85 -13.60
N VAL A 309 20.14 4.00 -13.18
CA VAL A 309 18.83 4.51 -13.62
C VAL A 309 19.01 5.92 -14.18
N SER A 310 18.97 6.05 -15.51
CA SER A 310 19.04 7.38 -16.15
C SER A 310 17.73 8.15 -15.89
N THR A 311 17.82 9.49 -15.96
CA THR A 311 16.64 10.37 -15.88
C THR A 311 15.56 10.01 -16.91
N GLU A 312 15.96 9.61 -18.12
CA GLU A 312 15.03 9.21 -19.16
C GLU A 312 14.32 7.89 -18.84
N GLN A 313 15.05 6.92 -18.32
CA GLN A 313 14.46 5.65 -17.84
C GLN A 313 13.54 5.90 -16.64
N TRP A 314 13.96 6.74 -15.68
CA TRP A 314 13.15 7.06 -14.52
C TRP A 314 11.83 7.74 -14.90
N ARG A 315 11.82 8.59 -15.93
CA ARG A 315 10.62 9.26 -16.43
C ARG A 315 9.46 8.29 -16.71
N PHE A 316 9.76 7.11 -17.25
CA PHE A 316 8.73 6.09 -17.47
C PHE A 316 8.08 5.65 -16.15
N TYR A 317 8.88 5.33 -15.14
CA TYR A 317 8.38 4.85 -13.85
C TYR A 317 7.63 5.92 -13.07
N GLU A 318 8.07 7.16 -13.14
CA GLU A 318 7.39 8.30 -12.54
C GLU A 318 6.02 8.52 -13.18
N VAL A 319 5.94 8.58 -14.50
CA VAL A 319 4.68 8.76 -15.23
C VAL A 319 3.75 7.56 -15.02
N PHE A 320 4.28 6.33 -15.02
CA PHE A 320 3.48 5.16 -14.72
C PHE A 320 2.89 5.21 -13.30
N GLY A 321 3.67 5.60 -12.30
CA GLY A 321 3.20 5.75 -10.93
C GLY A 321 2.07 6.78 -10.80
N LEU A 322 2.25 7.96 -11.40
CA LEU A 322 1.23 9.02 -11.45
C LEU A 322 -0.04 8.55 -12.17
N PHE A 323 0.10 7.91 -13.32
CA PHE A 323 -1.02 7.36 -14.08
C PHE A 323 -1.75 6.27 -13.29
N ARG A 324 -1.03 5.33 -12.67
CA ARG A 324 -1.63 4.31 -11.80
C ARG A 324 -2.43 4.94 -10.68
N LEU A 325 -1.91 5.97 -10.02
CA LEU A 325 -2.61 6.70 -8.97
C LEU A 325 -3.87 7.40 -9.51
N ALA A 326 -3.78 8.00 -10.72
CA ALA A 326 -4.94 8.58 -11.39
C ALA A 326 -6.03 7.53 -11.66
N VAL A 327 -5.66 6.32 -12.08
CA VAL A 327 -6.63 5.22 -12.30
C VAL A 327 -7.30 4.79 -11.00
N ILE A 328 -6.56 4.69 -9.89
CA ILE A 328 -7.12 4.37 -8.57
C ILE A 328 -8.12 5.46 -8.16
N ALA A 329 -7.73 6.72 -8.29
CA ALA A 329 -8.61 7.86 -8.00
C ALA A 329 -9.87 7.83 -8.88
N GLN A 330 -9.72 7.52 -10.18
CA GLN A 330 -10.82 7.42 -11.13
C GLN A 330 -11.81 6.30 -10.80
N GLN A 331 -11.34 5.15 -10.35
CA GLN A 331 -12.22 4.06 -9.92
C GLN A 331 -13.05 4.44 -8.68
N ILE A 332 -12.49 5.26 -7.78
CA ILE A 332 -13.22 5.80 -6.63
C ILE A 332 -14.23 6.85 -7.09
N HIS A 333 -13.79 7.77 -7.97
CA HIS A 333 -14.65 8.81 -8.57
C HIS A 333 -15.82 8.20 -9.34
N PHE A 334 -15.58 7.18 -10.14
CA PHE A 334 -16.61 6.45 -10.89
C PHE A 334 -17.73 5.95 -9.97
N ARG A 335 -17.40 5.35 -8.84
CA ARG A 335 -18.39 4.89 -7.87
C ARG A 335 -19.19 6.05 -7.25
N PHE A 336 -18.53 7.16 -6.98
CA PHE A 336 -19.19 8.36 -6.47
C PHE A 336 -20.10 8.99 -7.54
N PHE A 337 -19.60 9.18 -8.76
CA PHE A 337 -20.32 9.74 -9.89
C PHE A 337 -21.61 8.97 -10.22
N HIS A 338 -21.58 7.65 -10.10
CA HIS A 338 -22.74 6.79 -10.32
C HIS A 338 -23.57 6.50 -9.05
N GLY A 339 -23.36 7.23 -7.95
CA GLY A 339 -24.13 7.08 -6.72
C GLY A 339 -23.97 5.75 -5.99
N GLN A 340 -22.91 4.98 -6.29
CA GLN A 340 -22.60 3.71 -5.63
C GLN A 340 -21.97 3.91 -4.24
N THR A 341 -21.60 5.12 -3.92
CA THR A 341 -21.13 5.57 -2.61
C THR A 341 -21.54 7.02 -2.39
N THR A 342 -21.91 7.37 -1.15
CA THR A 342 -22.34 8.70 -0.76
C THR A 342 -21.32 9.45 0.09
N ASN A 343 -20.09 8.88 0.26
CA ASN A 343 -19.06 9.51 1.05
C ASN A 343 -18.61 10.83 0.39
N PRO A 344 -18.86 12.00 1.02
CA PRO A 344 -18.55 13.31 0.43
C PRO A 344 -17.04 13.52 0.19
N ALA A 345 -16.17 12.80 0.89
CA ALA A 345 -14.72 12.85 0.66
C ALA A 345 -14.33 12.40 -0.77
N PHE A 346 -15.22 11.69 -1.47
CA PHE A 346 -14.95 11.20 -2.83
C PHE A 346 -15.35 12.19 -3.93
N ALA A 347 -16.00 13.29 -3.59
CA ALA A 347 -16.41 14.33 -4.55
C ALA A 347 -15.19 14.98 -5.25
N GLU A 348 -14.05 15.11 -4.55
CA GLU A 348 -12.86 15.78 -5.09
C GLU A 348 -11.97 14.86 -5.94
N PHE A 349 -12.29 13.57 -6.06
CA PHE A 349 -11.40 12.63 -6.77
C PHE A 349 -11.35 12.88 -8.27
N GLY A 350 -12.42 13.41 -8.90
CA GLY A 350 -12.39 13.84 -10.31
C GLY A 350 -11.36 14.94 -10.55
N ALA A 351 -11.29 15.94 -9.67
CA ALA A 351 -10.26 16.97 -9.74
C ALA A 351 -8.85 16.42 -9.50
N ALA A 352 -8.70 15.44 -8.62
CA ALA A 352 -7.42 14.76 -8.41
C ALA A 352 -6.97 13.99 -9.67
N VAL A 353 -7.89 13.34 -10.39
CA VAL A 353 -7.60 12.67 -11.67
C VAL A 353 -7.08 13.67 -12.71
N ALA A 354 -7.80 14.80 -12.87
CA ALA A 354 -7.38 15.85 -13.81
C ALA A 354 -6.01 16.42 -13.46
N TYR A 355 -5.74 16.64 -12.18
CA TYR A 355 -4.43 17.10 -11.73
C TYR A 355 -3.31 16.09 -11.99
N LEU A 356 -3.54 14.80 -11.78
CA LEU A 356 -2.53 13.74 -12.02
C LEU A 356 -2.26 13.55 -13.51
N ASP A 357 -3.26 13.73 -14.39
CA ASP A 357 -3.06 13.75 -15.84
C ASP A 357 -2.20 14.97 -16.25
N HIS A 358 -2.56 16.18 -15.76
CA HIS A 358 -1.76 17.39 -15.95
C HIS A 358 -0.30 17.19 -15.52
N ARG A 359 -0.08 16.65 -14.32
CA ARG A 359 1.27 16.39 -13.80
C ARG A 359 2.04 15.38 -14.66
N SER A 360 1.39 14.31 -15.12
CA SER A 360 1.98 13.34 -16.04
C SER A 360 2.40 13.99 -17.34
N ARG A 361 1.55 14.84 -17.92
CA ARG A 361 1.86 15.64 -19.13
C ARG A 361 3.04 16.59 -18.91
N SER A 362 3.08 17.27 -17.75
CA SER A 362 4.16 18.18 -17.38
C SER A 362 5.51 17.46 -17.32
N VAL A 363 5.58 16.26 -16.70
CA VAL A 363 6.79 15.42 -16.68
C VAL A 363 7.23 15.03 -18.08
N LEU A 364 6.28 14.83 -18.99
CA LEU A 364 6.54 14.46 -20.40
C LEU A 364 6.83 15.66 -21.31
N GLY A 365 6.62 16.90 -20.85
CA GLY A 365 6.69 18.09 -21.69
C GLY A 365 5.59 18.12 -22.76
N LEU A 366 4.43 17.51 -22.48
CA LEU A 366 3.27 17.48 -23.37
C LEU A 366 2.36 18.70 -23.14
N PRO A 367 1.69 19.20 -24.18
CA PRO A 367 0.74 20.31 -24.04
C PRO A 367 -0.50 19.88 -23.22
N GLU A 368 -1.19 20.89 -22.68
CA GLU A 368 -2.48 20.68 -22.01
C GLU A 368 -3.55 20.15 -22.97
N PRO A 369 -4.56 19.41 -22.45
CA PRO A 369 -5.68 18.96 -23.26
C PRO A 369 -6.40 20.16 -23.89
N GLY A 370 -6.44 20.22 -25.24
CA GLY A 370 -7.06 21.32 -25.99
C GLY A 370 -6.13 22.45 -26.39
N GLU A 371 -4.87 22.45 -26.01
CA GLU A 371 -3.85 23.32 -26.56
C GLU A 371 -3.29 22.68 -27.84
N ASP A 372 -3.41 23.41 -28.96
CA ASP A 372 -2.86 23.02 -30.26
C ASP A 372 -1.33 23.20 -30.22
N PRO A 373 -0.52 22.12 -30.39
CA PRO A 373 0.93 22.23 -30.39
C PRO A 373 1.49 23.24 -31.42
N GLU A 374 0.76 23.49 -32.53
CA GLU A 374 1.18 24.45 -33.55
C GLU A 374 0.98 25.91 -33.13
N ARG A 375 0.14 26.20 -32.12
CA ARG A 375 -0.04 27.57 -31.61
C ARG A 375 1.08 28.02 -30.69
N THR A 376 1.77 27.09 -30.05
CA THR A 376 2.85 27.39 -29.09
C THR A 376 4.17 27.76 -29.78
N LEU A 377 4.35 27.39 -31.04
CA LEU A 377 5.56 27.69 -31.83
C LEU A 377 5.53 29.07 -32.53
N ASN A 378 4.42 29.81 -32.45
CA ASN A 378 4.25 31.11 -33.14
C ASN A 378 4.29 32.34 -32.22
N VAL A 379 4.81 32.23 -31.01
CA VAL A 379 5.09 33.37 -30.10
C VAL A 379 6.59 33.41 -29.86
N GLY A 380 7.33 33.88 -30.88
CA GLY A 380 8.76 34.18 -30.83
C GLY A 380 8.98 35.60 -31.34
#